data_d3b2f067a92a3365b6b4a0c4fe727ed4
#
_entry.id   d3b2f067a92a3365b6b4a0c4fe727ed4
#
_cell.length_a   1.000
_cell.length_b   1.000
_cell.length_c   1.000
_cell.angle_alpha   90.00
_cell.angle_beta   90.00
_cell.angle_gamma   90.00
#
_symmetry.space_group_name_H-M   'P 1'
#
loop_
_entity.id
_entity.type
_entity.pdbx_description
1 polymer ?
#
loop_
_entity_poly.entity_id
_entity_poly.type
_entity_poly.pdbx_seq_one_letter_code
_entity_poly.pdbx_strand_id
1 'polypeptide(L)'
;MANENTAVEKRPEYLLEVKGLKKYFDVTHGFSFGKEKQYVRAVDGVSFAIRPGETLGLVGESGCGKSTTGNCIIRLLDPSGGEVLFEGKDISKMSPKELKPLRRDIQMIFQDPYSSLDPRMRVFDLIAEPFRANEHLSDEELHKAVCRLMDVVGLPEEYIGRFPHEFSGGQRQRIGIARA
;
A
#
# COMPACT_ATOMS: atom_id res chain seq x y z
N MET A 1 18.40 6.03 44.49
CA MET A 1 19.09 5.68 43.23
C MET A 1 18.12 4.87 42.41
N ALA A 2 17.39 5.52 41.54
CA ALA A 2 16.42 4.89 40.63
C ALA A 2 17.17 4.51 39.35
N ASN A 3 17.24 3.22 39.05
CA ASN A 3 17.80 2.69 37.81
C ASN A 3 16.75 2.86 36.71
N GLU A 4 16.85 3.92 35.92
CA GLU A 4 16.12 4.07 34.67
C GLU A 4 16.77 3.14 33.62
N ASN A 5 16.28 1.92 33.56
CA ASN A 5 16.61 0.97 32.51
C ASN A 5 15.72 1.31 31.28
N THR A 6 16.06 2.36 30.57
CA THR A 6 15.48 2.67 29.23
C THR A 6 15.98 1.59 28.30
N ALA A 7 15.19 0.56 28.10
CA ALA A 7 15.37 -0.40 27.01
C ALA A 7 15.31 0.39 25.70
N VAL A 8 16.46 0.67 25.11
CA VAL A 8 16.55 1.17 23.73
C VAL A 8 16.00 0.04 22.86
N GLU A 9 14.75 0.15 22.44
CA GLU A 9 14.19 -0.74 21.43
C GLU A 9 15.08 -0.68 20.19
N LYS A 10 15.83 -1.76 19.97
CA LYS A 10 16.70 -1.90 18.81
C LYS A 10 15.84 -1.85 17.57
N ARG A 11 15.86 -0.74 16.82
CA ARG A 11 15.17 -0.65 15.54
C ARG A 11 15.59 -1.82 14.66
N PRO A 12 14.67 -2.50 13.98
CA PRO A 12 15.02 -3.62 13.11
C PRO A 12 16.00 -3.13 12.03
N GLU A 13 16.95 -3.98 11.64
CA GLU A 13 17.94 -3.66 10.60
C GLU A 13 17.27 -3.36 9.27
N TYR A 14 16.16 -4.04 8.98
CA TYR A 14 15.36 -3.88 7.77
C TYR A 14 13.97 -3.34 8.09
N LEU A 15 13.52 -2.35 7.30
CA LEU A 15 12.14 -1.87 7.33
C LEU A 15 11.19 -2.91 6.74
N LEU A 16 11.62 -3.52 5.63
CA LEU A 16 10.88 -4.58 4.94
C LEU A 16 11.82 -5.73 4.60
N GLU A 17 11.42 -6.97 4.92
CA GLU A 17 12.06 -8.19 4.44
C GLU A 17 11.03 -9.06 3.71
N VAL A 18 11.39 -9.53 2.53
CA VAL A 18 10.61 -10.49 1.74
C VAL A 18 11.42 -11.76 1.60
N LYS A 19 10.89 -12.90 2.03
CA LYS A 19 11.59 -14.19 2.04
C LYS A 19 10.81 -15.23 1.27
N GLY A 20 11.33 -15.66 0.12
CA GLY A 20 10.77 -16.72 -0.69
C GLY A 20 9.31 -16.49 -1.10
N LEU A 21 8.93 -15.23 -1.36
CA LEU A 21 7.56 -14.85 -1.68
C LEU A 21 7.04 -15.60 -2.89
N LYS A 22 5.84 -16.17 -2.77
CA LYS A 22 5.15 -16.90 -3.85
C LYS A 22 3.73 -16.39 -3.99
N LYS A 23 3.27 -16.26 -5.24
CA LYS A 23 1.87 -16.03 -5.58
C LYS A 23 1.49 -16.85 -6.80
N TYR A 24 0.60 -17.80 -6.58
CA TYR A 24 0.04 -18.68 -7.60
C TYR A 24 -1.45 -18.42 -7.73
N PHE A 25 -1.91 -18.25 -8.96
CA PHE A 25 -3.34 -18.11 -9.27
C PHE A 25 -3.87 -19.43 -9.82
N ASP A 26 -4.94 -19.95 -9.23
CA ASP A 26 -5.65 -21.11 -9.75
C ASP A 26 -6.39 -20.69 -11.04
N VAL A 27 -6.04 -21.32 -12.14
CA VAL A 27 -6.65 -21.10 -13.47
C VAL A 27 -7.35 -22.35 -13.98
N THR A 28 -7.75 -23.24 -13.08
CA THR A 28 -8.44 -24.47 -13.42
C THR A 28 -9.82 -24.17 -14.01
N HIS A 29 -10.01 -24.40 -15.30
CA HIS A 29 -11.28 -24.17 -15.98
C HIS A 29 -12.26 -25.35 -15.83
N GLY A 30 -13.51 -25.06 -15.43
CA GLY A 30 -14.65 -26.00 -15.41
C GLY A 30 -14.79 -26.80 -14.12
N PHE A 31 -15.85 -27.62 -14.04
CA PHE A 31 -16.11 -28.55 -12.94
C PHE A 31 -15.00 -29.61 -12.89
N SER A 32 -14.12 -29.48 -11.90
CA SER A 32 -12.88 -30.28 -11.77
C SER A 32 -13.09 -31.50 -10.87
N PHE A 33 -14.02 -32.39 -11.18
CA PHE A 33 -14.02 -33.69 -10.51
C PHE A 33 -12.85 -34.51 -11.09
N GLY A 34 -11.73 -34.63 -10.35
CA GLY A 34 -10.59 -35.48 -10.71
C GLY A 34 -9.55 -34.87 -11.66
N LYS A 35 -9.58 -33.59 -12.01
CA LYS A 35 -8.53 -32.93 -12.80
C LYS A 35 -7.46 -32.31 -11.93
N GLU A 36 -6.19 -32.36 -12.36
CA GLU A 36 -5.10 -31.64 -11.71
C GLU A 36 -5.35 -30.12 -11.77
N LYS A 37 -5.14 -29.45 -10.63
CA LYS A 37 -5.24 -27.99 -10.56
C LYS A 37 -4.12 -27.35 -11.38
N GLN A 38 -4.47 -26.40 -12.22
CA GLN A 38 -3.53 -25.62 -13.01
C GLN A 38 -3.28 -24.27 -12.33
N TYR A 39 -1.99 -23.91 -12.19
CA TYR A 39 -1.60 -22.67 -11.54
C TYR A 39 -0.73 -21.81 -12.46
N VAL A 40 -1.03 -20.53 -12.50
CA VAL A 40 -0.11 -19.49 -13.02
C VAL A 40 0.76 -19.02 -11.86
N ARG A 41 2.06 -19.24 -11.96
CA ARG A 41 3.07 -18.81 -10.99
C ARG A 41 3.47 -17.37 -11.28
N ALA A 42 2.73 -16.39 -10.77
CA ALA A 42 2.98 -14.98 -11.00
C ALA A 42 4.19 -14.46 -10.23
N VAL A 43 4.45 -15.00 -9.04
CA VAL A 43 5.65 -14.75 -8.22
C VAL A 43 6.11 -16.10 -7.70
N ASP A 44 7.41 -16.44 -7.86
CA ASP A 44 7.94 -17.74 -7.43
C ASP A 44 9.32 -17.61 -6.77
N GLY A 45 9.31 -17.49 -5.44
CA GLY A 45 10.52 -17.54 -4.61
C GLY A 45 11.31 -16.22 -4.55
N VAL A 46 10.66 -15.07 -4.69
CA VAL A 46 11.34 -13.76 -4.64
C VAL A 46 11.74 -13.39 -3.22
N SER A 47 13.00 -12.96 -3.04
CA SER A 47 13.54 -12.51 -1.75
C SER A 47 14.34 -11.23 -1.91
N PHE A 48 14.15 -10.26 -1.02
CA PHE A 48 14.91 -9.04 -0.90
C PHE A 48 14.63 -8.36 0.45
N ALA A 49 15.41 -7.34 0.78
CA ALA A 49 15.19 -6.54 1.98
C ALA A 49 15.41 -5.05 1.66
N ILE A 50 14.75 -4.17 2.43
CA ILE A 50 14.85 -2.71 2.32
C ILE A 50 15.15 -2.16 3.71
N ARG A 51 16.19 -1.34 3.82
CA ARG A 51 16.53 -0.63 5.06
C ARG A 51 15.71 0.66 5.20
N PRO A 52 15.57 1.20 6.41
CA PRO A 52 15.00 2.53 6.59
C PRO A 52 15.73 3.57 5.73
N GLY A 53 14.96 4.38 4.97
CA GLY A 53 15.49 5.40 4.06
C GLY A 53 16.08 4.88 2.74
N GLU A 54 16.05 3.56 2.50
CA GLU A 54 16.49 2.96 1.24
C GLU A 54 15.37 2.95 0.20
N THR A 55 15.75 3.09 -1.08
CA THR A 55 14.86 2.91 -2.24
C THR A 55 15.28 1.67 -3.02
N LEU A 56 14.38 0.73 -3.21
CA LEU A 56 14.58 -0.46 -4.03
C LEU A 56 13.81 -0.35 -5.35
N GLY A 57 14.53 -0.45 -6.49
CA GLY A 57 13.91 -0.53 -7.81
C GLY A 57 13.64 -1.98 -8.23
N LEU A 58 12.37 -2.33 -8.47
CA LEU A 58 11.98 -3.62 -9.04
C LEU A 58 11.76 -3.47 -10.55
N VAL A 59 12.65 -4.04 -11.36
CA VAL A 59 12.63 -3.94 -12.83
C VAL A 59 12.36 -5.28 -13.49
N GLY A 60 11.87 -5.27 -14.72
CA GLY A 60 11.57 -6.47 -15.51
C GLY A 60 10.52 -6.18 -16.58
N GLU A 61 10.29 -7.14 -17.48
CA GLU A 61 9.33 -7.05 -18.57
C GLU A 61 7.88 -6.89 -18.10
N SER A 62 6.98 -6.48 -19.02
CA SER A 62 5.55 -6.45 -18.71
C SER A 62 5.06 -7.88 -18.41
N GLY A 63 4.25 -8.02 -17.36
CA GLY A 63 3.70 -9.33 -16.97
C GLY A 63 4.63 -10.21 -16.12
N CYS A 64 5.89 -9.81 -15.84
CA CYS A 64 6.81 -10.64 -15.04
C CYS A 64 6.52 -10.67 -13.52
N GLY A 65 5.39 -10.13 -13.05
CA GLY A 65 4.96 -10.24 -11.66
C GLY A 65 5.30 -9.06 -10.74
N LYS A 66 5.87 -7.95 -11.24
CA LYS A 66 6.23 -6.76 -10.41
C LYS A 66 5.05 -6.23 -9.59
N SER A 67 3.94 -5.92 -10.25
CA SER A 67 2.74 -5.41 -9.59
C SER A 67 2.14 -6.45 -8.64
N THR A 68 2.19 -7.74 -9.00
CA THR A 68 1.74 -8.84 -8.14
C THR A 68 2.60 -8.92 -6.88
N THR A 69 3.92 -8.75 -7.00
CA THR A 69 4.84 -8.70 -5.86
C THR A 69 4.49 -7.54 -4.93
N GLY A 70 4.32 -6.32 -5.46
CA GLY A 70 3.91 -5.16 -4.68
C GLY A 70 2.56 -5.39 -3.95
N ASN A 71 1.56 -5.91 -4.66
CA ASN A 71 0.25 -6.21 -4.08
C ASN A 71 0.31 -7.27 -2.97
N CYS A 72 1.21 -8.26 -3.08
CA CYS A 72 1.43 -9.24 -2.02
C CYS A 72 2.12 -8.64 -0.80
N ILE A 73 3.10 -7.76 -1.01
CA ILE A 73 3.81 -7.07 0.08
C ILE A 73 2.85 -6.25 0.93
N ILE A 74 2.00 -5.44 0.30
CA ILE A 74 1.02 -4.63 1.03
C ILE A 74 -0.25 -5.40 1.40
N ARG A 75 -0.30 -6.71 1.17
CA ARG A 75 -1.43 -7.58 1.49
C ARG A 75 -2.77 -7.12 0.88
N LEU A 76 -2.73 -6.60 -0.37
CA LEU A 76 -3.91 -6.54 -1.27
C LEU A 76 -4.17 -7.88 -1.93
N LEU A 77 -3.12 -8.70 -2.11
CA LEU A 77 -3.21 -10.10 -2.51
C LEU A 77 -2.55 -10.96 -1.44
N ASP A 78 -3.25 -12.00 -1.00
CA ASP A 78 -2.67 -12.96 -0.08
C ASP A 78 -1.56 -13.75 -0.78
N PRO A 79 -0.35 -13.85 -0.23
CA PRO A 79 0.71 -14.68 -0.78
C PRO A 79 0.31 -16.16 -0.70
N SER A 80 0.78 -16.95 -1.68
CA SER A 80 0.62 -18.41 -1.66
C SER A 80 1.70 -19.10 -0.82
N GLY A 81 2.76 -18.39 -0.47
CA GLY A 81 3.86 -18.87 0.37
C GLY A 81 4.95 -17.81 0.52
N GLY A 82 5.93 -18.11 1.37
CA GLY A 82 6.95 -17.19 1.78
C GLY A 82 6.52 -16.29 2.94
N GLU A 83 7.36 -15.33 3.29
CA GLU A 83 7.14 -14.42 4.41
C GLU A 83 7.36 -12.98 3.96
N VAL A 84 6.60 -12.06 4.55
CA VAL A 84 6.76 -10.61 4.42
C VAL A 84 6.84 -10.04 5.82
N LEU A 85 8.02 -9.55 6.21
CA LEU A 85 8.24 -8.93 7.51
C LEU A 85 8.30 -7.42 7.32
N PHE A 86 7.44 -6.71 8.04
CA PHE A 86 7.46 -5.25 8.16
C PHE A 86 7.89 -4.89 9.58
N GLU A 87 8.98 -4.14 9.72
CA GLU A 87 9.60 -3.84 11.02
C GLU A 87 9.80 -5.07 11.91
N GLY A 88 10.21 -6.19 11.29
CA GLY A 88 10.43 -7.48 11.96
C GLY A 88 9.17 -8.28 12.28
N LYS A 89 7.96 -7.78 11.98
CA LYS A 89 6.69 -8.49 12.18
C LYS A 89 6.25 -9.17 10.89
N ASP A 90 6.00 -10.47 10.92
CA ASP A 90 5.47 -11.19 9.74
C ASP A 90 4.01 -10.79 9.49
N ILE A 91 3.80 -10.01 8.42
CA ILE A 91 2.47 -9.56 8.00
C ILE A 91 1.82 -10.52 7.00
N SER A 92 2.55 -11.54 6.50
CA SER A 92 2.06 -12.44 5.46
C SER A 92 0.85 -13.28 5.87
N LYS A 93 0.70 -13.53 7.17
CA LYS A 93 -0.36 -14.38 7.76
C LYS A 93 -1.35 -13.60 8.64
N MET A 94 -1.15 -12.29 8.79
CA MET A 94 -2.03 -11.46 9.61
C MET A 94 -3.46 -11.40 9.06
N SER A 95 -4.42 -11.42 9.96
CA SER A 95 -5.83 -11.18 9.63
C SER A 95 -6.05 -9.72 9.22
N PRO A 96 -7.16 -9.39 8.53
CA PRO A 96 -7.50 -8.01 8.17
C PRO A 96 -7.56 -7.05 9.36
N LYS A 97 -7.95 -7.54 10.56
CA LYS A 97 -7.98 -6.75 11.79
C LYS A 97 -6.59 -6.38 12.28
N GLU A 98 -5.66 -7.31 12.22
CA GLU A 98 -4.26 -7.10 12.62
C GLU A 98 -3.50 -6.21 11.62
N LEU A 99 -3.87 -6.28 10.32
CA LEU A 99 -3.29 -5.43 9.27
C LEU A 99 -3.80 -3.98 9.33
N LYS A 100 -5.00 -3.73 9.88
CA LYS A 100 -5.61 -2.39 9.88
C LYS A 100 -4.70 -1.29 10.40
N PRO A 101 -4.04 -1.41 11.57
CA PRO A 101 -3.15 -0.37 12.09
C PRO A 101 -1.91 -0.13 11.20
N LEU A 102 -1.43 -1.17 10.49
CA LEU A 102 -0.27 -1.08 9.60
C LEU A 102 -0.59 -0.41 8.25
N ARG A 103 -1.89 -0.28 7.89
CA ARG A 103 -2.31 0.38 6.65
C ARG A 103 -1.92 1.86 6.60
N ARG A 104 -1.73 2.49 7.74
CA ARG A 104 -1.22 3.86 7.84
C ARG A 104 0.25 3.95 7.45
N ASP A 105 1.04 2.94 7.80
CA ASP A 105 2.49 2.95 7.66
C ASP A 105 2.95 2.33 6.32
N ILE A 106 2.06 1.55 5.66
CA ILE A 106 2.32 0.90 4.37
C ILE A 106 1.28 1.37 3.36
N GLN A 107 1.68 2.25 2.46
CA GLN A 107 0.82 2.84 1.44
C GLN A 107 1.25 2.47 0.02
N MET A 108 0.35 2.57 -0.93
CA MET A 108 0.62 2.31 -2.35
C MET A 108 0.07 3.41 -3.23
N ILE A 109 0.92 3.90 -4.13
CA ILE A 109 0.51 4.81 -5.20
C ILE A 109 0.34 3.97 -6.46
N PHE A 110 -0.88 3.95 -7.01
CA PHE A 110 -1.19 3.18 -8.22
C PHE A 110 -0.70 3.89 -9.48
N GLN A 111 -0.28 3.09 -10.46
CA GLN A 111 0.26 3.59 -11.73
C GLN A 111 -0.78 4.35 -12.56
N ASP A 112 -2.04 3.89 -12.54
CA ASP A 112 -3.13 4.54 -13.27
C ASP A 112 -3.92 5.49 -12.35
N PRO A 113 -3.76 6.82 -12.53
CA PRO A 113 -4.47 7.81 -11.73
C PRO A 113 -5.96 7.89 -12.05
N TYR A 114 -6.40 7.37 -13.22
CA TYR A 114 -7.81 7.40 -13.60
C TYR A 114 -8.62 6.36 -12.84
N SER A 115 -8.12 5.12 -12.78
CA SER A 115 -8.82 4.03 -12.08
C SER A 115 -8.66 4.08 -10.56
N SER A 116 -7.68 4.84 -10.05
CA SER A 116 -7.37 4.90 -8.63
C SER A 116 -8.24 5.88 -7.83
N LEU A 117 -8.94 6.82 -8.49
CA LEU A 117 -9.77 7.84 -7.86
C LEU A 117 -11.24 7.59 -8.19
N ASP A 118 -12.13 7.54 -7.19
CA ASP A 118 -13.59 7.50 -7.44
C ASP A 118 -14.03 8.82 -8.08
N PRO A 119 -14.53 8.82 -9.32
CA PRO A 119 -14.90 10.04 -10.04
C PRO A 119 -16.09 10.78 -9.42
N ARG A 120 -16.81 10.14 -8.48
CA ARG A 120 -17.97 10.71 -7.79
C ARG A 120 -17.60 11.42 -6.49
N MET A 121 -16.37 11.22 -6.01
CA MET A 121 -15.86 11.85 -4.79
C MET A 121 -15.14 13.15 -5.12
N ARG A 122 -15.24 14.15 -4.24
CA ARG A 122 -14.48 15.39 -4.33
C ARG A 122 -13.04 15.15 -3.89
N VAL A 123 -12.13 16.01 -4.32
CA VAL A 123 -10.70 15.94 -3.93
C VAL A 123 -10.54 15.91 -2.42
N PHE A 124 -11.31 16.76 -1.69
CA PHE A 124 -11.33 16.72 -0.23
C PHE A 124 -11.60 15.31 0.31
N ASP A 125 -12.68 14.68 -0.15
CA ASP A 125 -13.12 13.38 0.36
C ASP A 125 -12.14 12.26 0.01
N LEU A 126 -11.53 12.33 -1.18
CA LEU A 126 -10.50 11.37 -1.61
C LEU A 126 -9.26 11.41 -0.72
N ILE A 127 -8.79 12.63 -0.37
CA ILE A 127 -7.60 12.80 0.49
C ILE A 127 -7.95 12.57 1.96
N ALA A 128 -9.18 12.88 2.38
CA ALA A 128 -9.65 12.70 3.75
C ALA A 128 -9.98 11.23 4.09
N GLU A 129 -10.20 10.37 3.09
CA GLU A 129 -10.62 8.98 3.29
C GLU A 129 -9.68 8.18 4.21
N PRO A 130 -8.34 8.20 4.02
CA PRO A 130 -7.42 7.49 4.91
C PRO A 130 -7.43 7.99 6.35
N PHE A 131 -7.57 9.30 6.56
CA PHE A 131 -7.70 9.89 7.91
C PHE A 131 -8.96 9.39 8.59
N ARG A 132 -10.12 9.45 7.92
CA ARG A 132 -11.40 8.97 8.46
C ARG A 132 -11.37 7.48 8.79
N ALA A 133 -10.58 6.68 8.06
CA ALA A 133 -10.45 5.24 8.29
C ALA A 133 -9.56 4.89 9.49
N ASN A 134 -8.56 5.73 9.80
CA ASN A 134 -7.49 5.39 10.73
C ASN A 134 -7.36 6.36 11.92
N GLU A 135 -7.94 7.56 11.85
CA GLU A 135 -7.78 8.61 12.85
C GLU A 135 -9.15 9.20 13.24
N HIS A 136 -9.20 9.77 14.44
CA HIS A 136 -10.37 10.49 14.95
C HIS A 136 -10.04 11.99 14.99
N LEU A 137 -10.07 12.66 13.84
CA LEU A 137 -9.87 14.09 13.70
C LEU A 137 -11.21 14.82 13.73
N SER A 138 -11.23 16.03 14.29
CA SER A 138 -12.33 16.96 14.10
C SER A 138 -12.39 17.45 12.65
N ASP A 139 -13.54 17.98 12.23
CA ASP A 139 -13.70 18.49 10.87
C ASP A 139 -12.68 19.61 10.53
N GLU A 140 -12.33 20.44 11.51
CA GLU A 140 -11.34 21.50 11.33
C GLU A 140 -9.92 20.94 11.18
N GLU A 141 -9.54 19.95 12.00
CA GLU A 141 -8.24 19.28 11.91
C GLU A 141 -8.10 18.53 10.60
N LEU A 142 -9.16 17.81 10.19
CA LEU A 142 -9.19 17.08 8.91
C LEU A 142 -9.04 18.03 7.73
N HIS A 143 -9.75 19.18 7.74
CA HIS A 143 -9.62 20.18 6.68
C HIS A 143 -8.19 20.72 6.58
N LYS A 144 -7.57 21.08 7.72
CA LYS A 144 -6.17 21.55 7.77
C LYS A 144 -5.19 20.48 7.26
N ALA A 145 -5.40 19.22 7.63
CA ALA A 145 -4.55 18.11 7.16
C ALA A 145 -4.64 17.95 5.64
N VAL A 146 -5.84 17.96 5.08
CA VAL A 146 -6.07 17.87 3.62
C VAL A 146 -5.44 19.04 2.89
N CYS A 147 -5.65 20.30 3.34
CA CYS A 147 -5.06 21.49 2.72
C CYS A 147 -3.52 21.41 2.73
N ARG A 148 -2.92 20.96 3.85
CA ARG A 148 -1.48 20.75 3.94
C ARG A 148 -0.97 19.74 2.93
N LEU A 149 -1.66 18.61 2.75
CA LEU A 149 -1.26 17.59 1.76
C LEU A 149 -1.40 18.12 0.32
N MET A 150 -2.45 18.91 0.03
CA MET A 150 -2.60 19.55 -1.27
C MET A 150 -1.45 20.50 -1.56
N ASP A 151 -1.03 21.30 -0.58
CA ASP A 151 0.13 22.19 -0.69
C ASP A 151 1.42 21.42 -0.97
N VAL A 152 1.69 20.36 -0.22
CA VAL A 152 2.86 19.47 -0.41
C VAL A 152 2.97 18.93 -1.83
N VAL A 153 1.84 18.59 -2.46
CA VAL A 153 1.82 18.10 -3.84
C VAL A 153 1.65 19.22 -4.88
N GLY A 154 1.64 20.48 -4.46
CA GLY A 154 1.52 21.67 -5.33
C GLY A 154 0.17 21.78 -6.02
N LEU A 155 -0.92 21.47 -5.31
CA LEU A 155 -2.30 21.68 -5.74
C LEU A 155 -2.90 22.87 -4.95
N PRO A 156 -3.47 23.89 -5.64
CA PRO A 156 -4.14 25.00 -4.97
C PRO A 156 -5.31 24.54 -4.10
N GLU A 157 -5.45 25.16 -2.91
CA GLU A 157 -6.53 24.86 -1.96
C GLU A 157 -7.92 25.07 -2.57
N GLU A 158 -8.08 26.05 -3.47
CA GLU A 158 -9.33 26.30 -4.20
C GLU A 158 -9.86 25.10 -5.00
N TYR A 159 -9.01 24.09 -5.25
CA TYR A 159 -9.40 22.88 -5.96
C TYR A 159 -9.99 21.79 -5.06
N ILE A 160 -10.02 22.01 -3.76
CA ILE A 160 -10.47 21.04 -2.77
C ILE A 160 -11.90 20.52 -3.00
N GLY A 161 -12.78 21.37 -3.54
CA GLY A 161 -14.17 21.02 -3.85
C GLY A 161 -14.42 20.40 -5.21
N ARG A 162 -13.40 20.29 -6.07
CA ARG A 162 -13.52 19.79 -7.43
C ARG A 162 -13.56 18.27 -7.49
N PHE A 163 -14.01 17.74 -8.62
CA PHE A 163 -14.05 16.32 -8.92
C PHE A 163 -12.85 15.87 -9.78
N PRO A 164 -12.42 14.61 -9.72
CA PRO A 164 -11.27 14.11 -10.49
C PRO A 164 -11.32 14.40 -11.99
N HIS A 165 -12.50 14.38 -12.61
CA HIS A 165 -12.65 14.62 -14.04
C HIS A 165 -12.31 16.06 -14.46
N GLU A 166 -12.24 17.02 -13.54
CA GLU A 166 -11.87 18.42 -13.78
C GLU A 166 -10.35 18.64 -13.82
N PHE A 167 -9.54 17.58 -13.62
CA PHE A 167 -8.09 17.64 -13.50
C PHE A 167 -7.38 16.96 -14.66
N SER A 168 -6.19 17.46 -14.99
CA SER A 168 -5.27 16.77 -15.90
C SER A 168 -4.76 15.45 -15.29
N GLY A 169 -4.22 14.55 -16.12
CA GLY A 169 -3.64 13.29 -15.65
C GLY A 169 -2.55 13.49 -14.59
N GLY A 170 -1.65 14.47 -14.78
CA GLY A 170 -0.61 14.79 -13.80
C GLY A 170 -1.17 15.34 -12.48
N GLN A 171 -2.24 16.14 -12.51
CA GLN A 171 -2.90 16.61 -11.29
C GLN A 171 -3.60 15.47 -10.56
N ARG A 172 -4.26 14.54 -11.26
CA ARG A 172 -4.84 13.33 -10.66
C ARG A 172 -3.78 12.45 -10.01
N GLN A 173 -2.61 12.33 -10.62
CA GLN A 173 -1.48 11.64 -10.01
C GLN A 173 -1.08 12.28 -8.67
N ARG A 174 -1.03 13.62 -8.60
CA ARG A 174 -0.75 14.34 -7.36
C ARG A 174 -1.83 14.14 -6.30
N ILE A 175 -3.11 14.10 -6.69
CA ILE A 175 -4.21 13.74 -5.77
C ILE A 175 -4.00 12.32 -5.22
N GLY A 176 -3.63 11.35 -6.07
CA GLY A 176 -3.31 9.99 -5.65
C GLY A 176 -2.12 9.90 -4.69
N ILE A 177 -1.11 10.75 -4.88
CA ILE A 177 0.04 10.87 -3.97
C ILE A 177 -0.40 11.48 -2.63
N ALA A 178 -1.21 12.54 -2.66
CA ALA A 178 -1.71 13.19 -1.43
C ALA A 178 -2.62 12.27 -0.60
N ARG A 179 -3.33 11.33 -1.27
CA ARG A 179 -4.18 10.35 -0.60
C ARG A 179 -3.36 9.22 0.08
N ALA A 180 -2.19 8.85 -0.46
CA ALA A 180 -1.31 7.84 0.10
C ALA A 180 -0.50 8.37 1.29
#